data_c0387afed37da01f306bce81cca5ff5f
#
_entry.id   c0387afed37da01f306bce81cca5ff5f
#
_cell.length_a   1.000
_cell.length_b   1.000
_cell.length_c   1.000
_cell.angle_alpha   90.00
_cell.angle_beta   90.00
_cell.angle_gamma   90.00
#
_symmetry.space_group_name_H-M   'P 1'
#
loop_
_entity.id
_entity.type
_entity.pdbx_description
1 polymer ?
#
loop_
_entity_poly.entity_id
_entity_poly.type
_entity_poly.pdbx_seq_one_letter_code
_entity_poly.pdbx_strand_id
1 'polypeptide(L)'
;MRISGMEWFQVGRWFYLLIHTEEGITGLGEGGIHGYPEAIGGVLQAWQPYLLGKDPLQIEHHWQFLYRNAHFRVAVIMSALSAIDLALWDIAGKHFGVPAWQLLGGKCRDRIRLYMHVGGETADDLAASAAAAVRDGFTAVRFTPFPHNYPELRYAELLEQMLTRVAAVRETVGNGVDLCVEIHRRMDPHHASGLAVELAKYRPYFLEDPLVPDSIQRMGDLQRSIPVPIATGERLHTIWEFNELLAAGGCRFIRPDVCMVGGLTHAKKIAAIAEAYHVGVIPHNPLSPVSTAACVQLDACIPNFALQEYTGEDVPPKSTILKQPLVREGGYLLVPNRPGIGVELDMDVVRAYPPVAKVIATPLHEDGSVADW
;
A
#
# COMPACT_ATOMS: atom_id res chain seq x y z
N MET A 1 -29.68 9.30 9.07
CA MET A 1 -29.09 9.05 7.74
C MET A 1 -29.20 7.57 7.39
N ARG A 2 -29.54 7.22 6.15
CA ARG A 2 -29.65 5.84 5.70
C ARG A 2 -28.96 5.66 4.34
N ILE A 3 -28.35 4.49 4.14
CA ILE A 3 -27.77 4.10 2.84
C ILE A 3 -28.92 3.86 1.86
N SER A 4 -28.97 4.61 0.76
CA SER A 4 -29.99 4.53 -0.29
C SER A 4 -29.54 3.74 -1.52
N GLY A 5 -28.23 3.60 -1.75
CA GLY A 5 -27.69 2.91 -2.91
C GLY A 5 -26.18 2.64 -2.83
N MET A 6 -25.73 1.73 -3.67
CA MET A 6 -24.32 1.41 -3.87
C MET A 6 -24.05 1.25 -5.36
N GLU A 7 -22.96 1.82 -5.82
CA GLU A 7 -22.47 1.72 -7.20
C GLU A 7 -20.98 1.39 -7.17
N TRP A 8 -20.54 0.46 -8.00
CA TRP A 8 -19.13 0.13 -8.12
C TRP A 8 -18.72 -0.04 -9.56
N PHE A 9 -17.48 0.29 -9.84
CA PHE A 9 -16.92 0.25 -11.18
C PHE A 9 -15.39 0.15 -11.17
N GLN A 10 -14.85 -0.29 -12.29
CA GLN A 10 -13.41 -0.36 -12.51
C GLN A 10 -12.97 0.74 -13.47
N VAL A 11 -11.84 1.38 -13.15
CA VAL A 11 -11.15 2.38 -13.99
C VAL A 11 -9.71 1.92 -14.19
N GLY A 12 -9.36 1.58 -15.42
CA GLY A 12 -8.06 0.94 -15.65
C GLY A 12 -7.92 -0.32 -14.80
N ARG A 13 -7.04 -0.29 -13.79
CA ARG A 13 -6.80 -1.39 -12.85
C ARG A 13 -7.41 -1.17 -11.47
N TRP A 14 -8.03 -0.02 -11.21
CA TRP A 14 -8.54 0.38 -9.90
C TRP A 14 -10.02 0.06 -9.79
N PHE A 15 -10.43 -0.32 -8.59
CA PHE A 15 -11.82 -0.68 -8.30
C PHE A 15 -12.41 0.28 -7.26
N TYR A 16 -13.44 1.01 -7.63
CA TYR A 16 -14.10 2.00 -6.79
C TYR A 16 -15.49 1.59 -6.37
N LEU A 17 -15.87 2.05 -5.18
CA LEU A 17 -17.23 1.94 -4.62
C LEU A 17 -17.73 3.33 -4.24
N LEU A 18 -18.94 3.63 -4.67
CA LEU A 18 -19.74 4.76 -4.17
C LEU A 18 -20.87 4.24 -3.32
N ILE A 19 -21.04 4.80 -2.12
CA ILE A 19 -22.18 4.54 -1.24
C ILE A 19 -22.99 5.84 -1.12
N HIS A 20 -24.26 5.78 -1.50
CA HIS A 20 -25.17 6.92 -1.49
C HIS A 20 -26.07 6.90 -0.26
N THR A 21 -26.42 8.07 0.27
CA THR A 21 -27.35 8.24 1.38
C THR A 21 -28.62 8.99 0.96
N GLU A 22 -29.70 8.81 1.73
CA GLU A 22 -30.98 9.54 1.51
C GLU A 22 -30.79 11.04 1.60
N GLU A 23 -29.83 11.53 2.36
CA GLU A 23 -29.52 12.96 2.52
C GLU A 23 -28.60 13.51 1.39
N GLY A 24 -28.28 12.71 0.37
CA GLY A 24 -27.49 13.13 -0.78
C GLY A 24 -25.98 13.12 -0.56
N ILE A 25 -25.49 12.62 0.58
CA ILE A 25 -24.06 12.43 0.80
C ILE A 25 -23.62 11.15 0.08
N THR A 26 -22.54 11.24 -0.68
CA THR A 26 -21.91 10.09 -1.34
C THR A 26 -20.51 9.87 -0.76
N GLY A 27 -20.25 8.65 -0.29
CA GLY A 27 -18.96 8.19 0.16
C GLY A 27 -18.21 7.45 -0.93
N LEU A 28 -16.92 7.66 -1.00
CA LEU A 28 -15.98 7.05 -1.95
C LEU A 28 -15.05 6.07 -1.23
N GLY A 29 -14.93 4.86 -1.76
CA GLY A 29 -13.95 3.87 -1.32
C GLY A 29 -13.25 3.20 -2.49
N GLU A 30 -12.10 2.61 -2.23
CA GLU A 30 -11.32 1.82 -3.18
C GLU A 30 -11.04 0.44 -2.59
N GLY A 31 -11.18 -0.62 -3.39
CA GLY A 31 -10.81 -1.99 -3.04
C GLY A 31 -9.55 -2.39 -3.78
N GLY A 32 -8.55 -2.90 -3.06
CA GLY A 32 -7.24 -3.22 -3.60
C GLY A 32 -6.99 -4.71 -3.73
N ILE A 33 -7.20 -5.30 -4.90
CA ILE A 33 -6.68 -6.62 -5.20
C ILE A 33 -6.05 -6.64 -6.57
N HIS A 34 -4.78 -7.00 -6.61
CA HIS A 34 -4.06 -7.06 -7.87
C HIS A 34 -4.53 -8.24 -8.73
N GLY A 35 -5.06 -7.93 -9.92
CA GLY A 35 -5.41 -8.92 -10.95
C GLY A 35 -6.83 -9.45 -10.93
N TYR A 36 -7.63 -9.21 -9.88
CA TYR A 36 -8.98 -9.78 -9.74
C TYR A 36 -10.03 -8.76 -9.26
N PRO A 37 -10.08 -7.53 -9.81
CA PRO A 37 -11.00 -6.49 -9.31
C PRO A 37 -12.47 -6.89 -9.44
N GLU A 38 -12.86 -7.67 -10.45
CA GLU A 38 -14.24 -8.13 -10.64
C GLU A 38 -14.74 -9.01 -9.48
N ALA A 39 -13.84 -9.73 -8.81
CA ALA A 39 -14.20 -10.55 -7.67
C ALA A 39 -14.70 -9.71 -6.48
N ILE A 40 -14.22 -8.47 -6.33
CA ILE A 40 -14.70 -7.52 -5.32
C ILE A 40 -16.17 -7.21 -5.58
N GLY A 41 -16.55 -6.95 -6.84
CA GLY A 41 -17.93 -6.66 -7.25
C GLY A 41 -18.91 -7.77 -6.86
N GLY A 42 -18.52 -9.04 -7.01
CA GLY A 42 -19.33 -10.18 -6.58
C GLY A 42 -19.59 -10.21 -5.08
N VAL A 43 -18.61 -9.85 -4.26
CA VAL A 43 -18.77 -9.73 -2.80
C VAL A 43 -19.68 -8.56 -2.45
N LEU A 44 -19.48 -7.39 -3.07
CA LEU A 44 -20.32 -6.21 -2.84
C LEU A 44 -21.78 -6.47 -3.20
N GLN A 45 -22.04 -7.17 -4.31
CA GLN A 45 -23.38 -7.58 -4.72
C GLN A 45 -24.06 -8.45 -3.64
N ALA A 46 -23.32 -9.36 -3.03
CA ALA A 46 -23.85 -10.22 -1.96
C ALA A 46 -24.12 -9.43 -0.67
N TRP A 47 -23.35 -8.38 -0.37
CA TRP A 47 -23.47 -7.60 0.86
C TRP A 47 -24.41 -6.39 0.74
N GLN A 48 -24.70 -5.92 -0.47
CA GLN A 48 -25.58 -4.78 -0.72
C GLN A 48 -26.94 -4.89 -0.01
N PRO A 49 -27.67 -6.04 -0.03
CA PRO A 49 -28.97 -6.15 0.63
C PRO A 49 -28.91 -5.94 2.14
N TYR A 50 -27.78 -6.23 2.79
CA TYR A 50 -27.59 -5.95 4.22
C TYR A 50 -27.40 -4.45 4.47
N LEU A 51 -26.61 -3.77 3.63
CA LEU A 51 -26.23 -2.37 3.86
C LEU A 51 -27.36 -1.37 3.54
N LEU A 52 -28.21 -1.68 2.56
CA LEU A 52 -29.33 -0.81 2.19
C LEU A 52 -30.26 -0.55 3.38
N GLY A 53 -30.61 0.72 3.59
CA GLY A 53 -31.44 1.19 4.70
C GLY A 53 -30.73 1.25 6.06
N LYS A 54 -29.45 0.87 6.17
CA LYS A 54 -28.67 0.97 7.41
C LYS A 54 -28.11 2.38 7.61
N ASP A 55 -27.77 2.69 8.86
CA ASP A 55 -27.09 3.93 9.22
C ASP A 55 -25.58 3.82 8.91
N PRO A 56 -25.04 4.59 7.94
CA PRO A 56 -23.62 4.50 7.55
C PRO A 56 -22.66 4.94 8.66
N LEU A 57 -23.11 5.61 9.71
CA LEU A 57 -22.26 6.03 10.82
C LEU A 57 -21.91 4.89 11.80
N GLN A 58 -22.58 3.74 11.70
CA GLN A 58 -22.26 2.55 12.50
C GLN A 58 -21.10 1.74 11.89
N ILE A 59 -19.98 2.41 11.58
CA ILE A 59 -18.86 1.88 10.80
C ILE A 59 -18.32 0.58 11.40
N GLU A 60 -17.94 0.58 12.68
CA GLU A 60 -17.42 -0.61 13.36
C GLU A 60 -18.43 -1.77 13.39
N HIS A 61 -19.73 -1.47 13.57
CA HIS A 61 -20.77 -2.48 13.56
C HIS A 61 -20.84 -3.17 12.18
N HIS A 62 -20.87 -2.39 11.10
CA HIS A 62 -20.91 -2.93 9.73
C HIS A 62 -19.65 -3.71 9.43
N TRP A 63 -18.49 -3.20 9.85
CA TRP A 63 -17.22 -3.91 9.72
C TRP A 63 -17.28 -5.30 10.36
N GLN A 64 -17.70 -5.37 11.64
CA GLN A 64 -17.76 -6.63 12.38
C GLN A 64 -18.82 -7.59 11.79
N PHE A 65 -19.97 -7.05 11.38
CA PHE A 65 -21.04 -7.86 10.78
C PHE A 65 -20.56 -8.52 9.48
N LEU A 66 -20.02 -7.75 8.55
CA LEU A 66 -19.55 -8.24 7.25
C LEU A 66 -18.38 -9.19 7.38
N TYR A 67 -17.41 -8.85 8.23
CA TYR A 67 -16.26 -9.71 8.49
C TYR A 67 -16.66 -11.06 9.09
N ARG A 68 -17.57 -11.08 10.06
CA ARG A 68 -18.02 -12.33 10.71
C ARG A 68 -18.96 -13.14 9.82
N ASN A 69 -19.76 -12.48 8.98
CA ASN A 69 -20.61 -13.14 7.98
C ASN A 69 -19.77 -13.90 6.94
N ALA A 70 -18.62 -13.40 6.58
CA ALA A 70 -17.69 -14.06 5.66
C ALA A 70 -17.00 -15.24 6.36
N HIS A 71 -17.53 -16.45 6.18
CA HIS A 71 -16.99 -17.66 6.81
C HIS A 71 -15.57 -17.97 6.32
N PHE A 72 -15.30 -17.85 5.01
CA PHE A 72 -14.00 -18.05 4.38
C PHE A 72 -13.40 -16.68 4.00
N ARG A 73 -12.46 -16.19 4.80
CA ARG A 73 -11.88 -14.85 4.69
C ARG A 73 -10.56 -14.89 3.95
N VAL A 74 -10.46 -14.14 2.88
CA VAL A 74 -9.25 -13.99 2.06
C VAL A 74 -9.20 -12.59 1.47
N ALA A 75 -8.15 -12.28 0.72
CA ALA A 75 -7.87 -10.97 0.16
C ALA A 75 -9.07 -10.26 -0.50
N VAL A 76 -9.86 -10.97 -1.32
CA VAL A 76 -11.05 -10.41 -2.00
C VAL A 76 -12.10 -9.90 -1.01
N ILE A 77 -12.38 -10.67 0.05
CA ILE A 77 -13.32 -10.29 1.11
C ILE A 77 -12.82 -9.04 1.83
N MET A 78 -11.54 -9.01 2.18
CA MET A 78 -10.96 -7.87 2.88
C MET A 78 -10.87 -6.63 1.99
N SER A 79 -10.65 -6.80 0.67
CA SER A 79 -10.69 -5.69 -0.29
C SER A 79 -12.09 -5.08 -0.42
N ALA A 80 -13.14 -5.91 -0.51
CA ALA A 80 -14.52 -5.43 -0.53
C ALA A 80 -14.89 -4.71 0.78
N LEU A 81 -14.47 -5.27 1.91
CA LEU A 81 -14.68 -4.67 3.23
C LEU A 81 -13.94 -3.34 3.37
N SER A 82 -12.71 -3.25 2.83
CA SER A 82 -11.95 -1.99 2.79
C SER A 82 -12.65 -0.91 1.99
N ALA A 83 -13.17 -1.25 0.80
CA ALA A 83 -13.91 -0.29 -0.02
C ALA A 83 -15.16 0.25 0.71
N ILE A 84 -15.90 -0.62 1.41
CA ILE A 84 -17.05 -0.21 2.23
C ILE A 84 -16.61 0.68 3.38
N ASP A 85 -15.61 0.27 4.14
CA ASP A 85 -15.11 1.02 5.30
C ASP A 85 -14.63 2.42 4.92
N LEU A 86 -13.84 2.54 3.84
CA LEU A 86 -13.36 3.83 3.33
C LEU A 86 -14.53 4.73 2.92
N ALA A 87 -15.53 4.19 2.21
CA ALA A 87 -16.71 4.95 1.82
C ALA A 87 -17.53 5.41 3.04
N LEU A 88 -17.64 4.59 4.08
CA LEU A 88 -18.35 4.97 5.32
C LEU A 88 -17.59 6.05 6.10
N TRP A 89 -16.26 5.99 6.17
CA TRP A 89 -15.44 7.05 6.77
C TRP A 89 -15.52 8.36 5.97
N ASP A 90 -15.60 8.26 4.65
CA ASP A 90 -15.81 9.43 3.78
C ASP A 90 -17.18 10.07 4.02
N ILE A 91 -18.26 9.25 4.15
CA ILE A 91 -19.57 9.73 4.53
C ILE A 91 -19.54 10.41 5.91
N ALA A 92 -18.93 9.77 6.90
CA ALA A 92 -18.85 10.32 8.25
C ALA A 92 -18.17 11.68 8.27
N GLY A 93 -17.01 11.80 7.61
CA GLY A 93 -16.30 13.06 7.51
C GLY A 93 -17.11 14.15 6.80
N LYS A 94 -17.75 13.82 5.69
CA LYS A 94 -18.65 14.75 4.96
C LYS A 94 -19.87 15.15 5.78
N HIS A 95 -20.48 14.22 6.50
CA HIS A 95 -21.62 14.49 7.38
C HIS A 95 -21.29 15.47 8.50
N PHE A 96 -20.14 15.29 9.16
CA PHE A 96 -19.69 16.19 10.23
C PHE A 96 -18.92 17.42 9.72
N GLY A 97 -18.69 17.54 8.42
CA GLY A 97 -17.95 18.66 7.80
C GLY A 97 -16.45 18.68 8.16
N VAL A 98 -15.85 17.52 8.47
CA VAL A 98 -14.45 17.39 8.89
C VAL A 98 -13.71 16.30 8.11
N PRO A 99 -12.39 16.38 7.98
CA PRO A 99 -11.60 15.29 7.38
C PRO A 99 -11.64 14.04 8.27
N ALA A 100 -11.46 12.86 7.65
CA ALA A 100 -11.51 11.59 8.38
C ALA A 100 -10.43 11.50 9.46
N TRP A 101 -9.22 12.06 9.26
CA TRP A 101 -8.16 12.08 10.27
C TRP A 101 -8.60 12.77 11.57
N GLN A 102 -9.52 13.73 11.51
CA GLN A 102 -10.03 14.41 12.72
C GLN A 102 -10.93 13.48 13.53
N LEU A 103 -11.75 12.67 12.88
CA LEU A 103 -12.59 11.66 13.55
C LEU A 103 -11.76 10.48 14.08
N LEU A 104 -10.60 10.23 13.47
CA LEU A 104 -9.65 9.20 13.89
C LEU A 104 -8.74 9.63 15.06
N GLY A 105 -8.97 10.81 15.66
CA GLY A 105 -8.27 11.28 16.85
C GLY A 105 -7.43 12.53 16.66
N GLY A 106 -7.44 13.14 15.49
CA GLY A 106 -6.68 14.33 15.16
C GLY A 106 -5.29 14.02 14.59
N LYS A 107 -4.66 15.03 13.97
CA LYS A 107 -3.39 14.84 13.28
C LYS A 107 -2.17 15.01 14.20
N CYS A 108 -1.18 14.14 13.98
CA CYS A 108 0.15 14.22 14.59
C CYS A 108 1.13 15.04 13.73
N ARG A 109 0.81 15.28 12.45
CA ARG A 109 1.69 15.97 11.48
C ARG A 109 0.88 16.69 10.40
N ASP A 110 1.50 17.69 9.79
CA ASP A 110 0.86 18.52 8.75
C ASP A 110 1.21 18.08 7.32
N ARG A 111 2.24 17.24 7.16
CA ARG A 111 2.71 16.72 5.89
C ARG A 111 3.21 15.30 6.02
N ILE A 112 3.05 14.53 4.96
CA ILE A 112 3.38 13.11 4.88
C ILE A 112 4.61 12.94 4.00
N ARG A 113 5.71 12.41 4.57
CA ARG A 113 6.95 12.13 3.85
C ARG A 113 6.78 10.94 2.94
N LEU A 114 7.19 11.08 1.68
CA LEU A 114 7.04 10.09 0.63
C LEU A 114 8.37 9.40 0.31
N TYR A 115 8.28 8.15 -0.17
CA TYR A 115 9.31 7.59 -1.02
C TYR A 115 8.81 7.42 -2.45
N MET A 116 9.70 7.68 -3.43
CA MET A 116 9.38 7.55 -4.85
C MET A 116 9.84 6.20 -5.39
N HIS A 117 8.99 5.53 -6.17
CA HIS A 117 9.42 4.39 -6.96
C HIS A 117 10.36 4.84 -8.08
N VAL A 118 11.54 4.25 -8.14
CA VAL A 118 12.51 4.49 -9.21
C VAL A 118 12.87 3.17 -9.87
N GLY A 119 13.22 3.22 -11.16
CA GLY A 119 13.51 2.04 -11.94
C GLY A 119 14.49 2.33 -13.08
N GLY A 120 15.00 1.28 -13.71
CA GLY A 120 15.91 1.35 -14.83
C GLY A 120 16.35 -0.05 -15.24
N GLU A 121 16.69 -0.24 -16.51
CA GLU A 121 17.16 -1.54 -17.01
C GLU A 121 18.60 -1.82 -16.57
N THR A 122 19.45 -0.80 -16.62
CA THR A 122 20.84 -0.87 -16.16
C THR A 122 21.01 -0.23 -14.77
N ALA A 123 22.18 -0.40 -14.18
CA ALA A 123 22.56 0.28 -12.93
C ALA A 123 22.58 1.82 -13.12
N ASP A 124 23.04 2.28 -14.27
CA ASP A 124 23.14 3.70 -14.60
C ASP A 124 21.73 4.32 -14.80
N ASP A 125 20.81 3.62 -15.49
CA ASP A 125 19.44 4.07 -15.64
C ASP A 125 18.74 4.19 -14.29
N LEU A 126 18.92 3.20 -13.42
CA LEU A 126 18.36 3.19 -12.07
C LEU A 126 18.92 4.35 -11.24
N ALA A 127 20.22 4.58 -11.29
CA ALA A 127 20.89 5.70 -10.62
C ALA A 127 20.39 7.06 -11.15
N ALA A 128 20.22 7.20 -12.48
CA ALA A 128 19.69 8.41 -13.11
C ALA A 128 18.24 8.68 -12.69
N SER A 129 17.41 7.62 -12.61
CA SER A 129 16.04 7.70 -12.11
C SER A 129 15.98 8.16 -10.65
N ALA A 130 16.86 7.59 -9.80
CA ALA A 130 16.98 8.00 -8.40
C ALA A 130 17.43 9.47 -8.25
N ALA A 131 18.41 9.90 -9.05
CA ALA A 131 18.86 11.30 -9.09
C ALA A 131 17.72 12.26 -9.53
N ALA A 132 16.87 11.84 -10.46
CA ALA A 132 15.71 12.61 -10.87
C ALA A 132 14.70 12.79 -9.73
N ALA A 133 14.39 11.73 -8.99
CA ALA A 133 13.52 11.80 -7.82
C ALA A 133 14.08 12.74 -6.74
N VAL A 134 15.39 12.69 -6.50
CA VAL A 134 16.05 13.62 -5.54
C VAL A 134 15.96 15.08 -6.00
N ARG A 135 16.16 15.34 -7.29
CA ARG A 135 15.96 16.71 -7.84
C ARG A 135 14.53 17.21 -7.71
N ASP A 136 13.55 16.30 -7.74
CA ASP A 136 12.12 16.60 -7.50
C ASP A 136 11.78 16.72 -6.00
N GLY A 137 12.77 16.66 -5.13
CA GLY A 137 12.65 16.88 -3.69
C GLY A 137 12.39 15.65 -2.83
N PHE A 138 12.42 14.44 -3.39
CA PHE A 138 12.31 13.22 -2.59
C PHE A 138 13.58 12.94 -1.79
N THR A 139 13.39 12.50 -0.54
CA THR A 139 14.48 12.14 0.38
C THR A 139 14.53 10.65 0.68
N ALA A 140 13.67 9.88 0.00
CA ALA A 140 13.65 8.43 0.04
C ALA A 140 13.26 7.89 -1.35
N VAL A 141 13.91 6.83 -1.79
CA VAL A 141 13.65 6.15 -3.06
C VAL A 141 13.52 4.64 -2.84
N ARG A 142 12.57 4.03 -3.55
CA ARG A 142 12.33 2.59 -3.51
C ARG A 142 12.59 1.98 -4.89
N PHE A 143 13.33 0.88 -4.94
CA PHE A 143 13.65 0.17 -6.17
C PHE A 143 13.90 -1.31 -5.93
N THR A 144 13.69 -2.11 -6.98
CA THR A 144 14.15 -3.50 -6.99
C THR A 144 15.55 -3.56 -7.59
N PRO A 145 16.50 -4.24 -6.93
CA PRO A 145 17.84 -4.43 -7.46
C PRO A 145 17.95 -5.58 -8.49
N PHE A 146 16.88 -6.36 -8.67
CA PHE A 146 16.88 -7.49 -9.60
C PHE A 146 17.05 -7.03 -11.05
N PRO A 147 17.99 -7.61 -11.83
CA PRO A 147 18.02 -7.46 -13.28
C PRO A 147 16.85 -8.23 -13.92
N HIS A 148 16.46 -7.87 -15.15
CA HIS A 148 15.32 -8.51 -15.84
C HIS A 148 15.51 -10.01 -16.07
N ASN A 149 16.75 -10.44 -16.33
CA ASN A 149 17.09 -11.83 -16.58
C ASN A 149 17.43 -12.62 -15.30
N TYR A 150 17.03 -12.15 -14.12
CA TYR A 150 17.34 -12.77 -12.83
C TYR A 150 17.02 -14.28 -12.76
N PRO A 151 15.98 -14.83 -13.41
CA PRO A 151 15.70 -16.26 -13.33
C PRO A 151 16.75 -17.16 -14.02
N GLU A 152 17.57 -16.57 -14.90
CA GLU A 152 18.63 -17.26 -15.64
C GLU A 152 19.96 -17.24 -14.91
N LEU A 153 20.11 -16.38 -13.88
CA LEU A 153 21.38 -16.14 -13.20
C LEU A 153 21.62 -17.12 -12.04
N ARG A 154 22.88 -17.50 -11.85
CA ARG A 154 23.28 -18.22 -10.65
C ARG A 154 23.40 -17.25 -9.47
N TYR A 155 23.22 -17.76 -8.25
CA TYR A 155 23.12 -16.91 -7.05
C TYR A 155 24.27 -15.91 -6.89
N ALA A 156 25.52 -16.34 -7.09
CA ALA A 156 26.68 -15.46 -6.94
C ALA A 156 26.69 -14.31 -7.96
N GLU A 157 26.33 -14.61 -9.20
CA GLU A 157 26.22 -13.63 -10.29
C GLU A 157 25.04 -12.67 -10.05
N LEU A 158 23.88 -13.21 -9.64
CA LEU A 158 22.72 -12.40 -9.27
C LEU A 158 23.07 -11.44 -8.12
N LEU A 159 23.72 -11.95 -7.07
CA LEU A 159 24.14 -11.14 -5.93
C LEU A 159 25.05 -9.99 -6.35
N GLU A 160 26.06 -10.26 -7.20
CA GLU A 160 27.00 -9.25 -7.71
C GLU A 160 26.26 -8.15 -8.50
N GLN A 161 25.33 -8.54 -9.39
CA GLN A 161 24.55 -7.59 -10.18
C GLN A 161 23.63 -6.75 -9.31
N MET A 162 22.95 -7.36 -8.32
CA MET A 162 22.12 -6.63 -7.37
C MET A 162 22.92 -5.61 -6.57
N LEU A 163 24.08 -6.01 -6.05
CA LEU A 163 24.95 -5.11 -5.28
C LEU A 163 25.49 -3.96 -6.12
N THR A 164 25.83 -4.21 -7.38
CA THR A 164 26.25 -3.18 -8.33
C THR A 164 25.18 -2.13 -8.53
N ARG A 165 23.91 -2.54 -8.69
CA ARG A 165 22.76 -1.63 -8.84
C ARG A 165 22.53 -0.80 -7.58
N VAL A 166 22.60 -1.41 -6.39
CA VAL A 166 22.46 -0.69 -5.11
C VAL A 166 23.62 0.28 -4.89
N ALA A 167 24.85 -0.11 -5.23
CA ALA A 167 26.01 0.77 -5.16
C ALA A 167 25.84 2.01 -6.03
N ALA A 168 25.46 1.83 -7.30
CA ALA A 168 25.26 2.94 -8.24
C ALA A 168 24.20 3.94 -7.72
N VAL A 169 23.08 3.47 -7.15
CA VAL A 169 22.08 4.36 -6.54
C VAL A 169 22.69 5.08 -5.34
N ARG A 170 23.32 4.37 -4.40
CA ARG A 170 23.90 5.00 -3.18
C ARG A 170 24.96 6.03 -3.52
N GLU A 171 25.87 5.74 -4.44
CA GLU A 171 26.92 6.66 -4.88
C GLU A 171 26.32 7.92 -5.51
N THR A 172 25.26 7.76 -6.29
CA THR A 172 24.59 8.88 -6.97
C THR A 172 23.82 9.79 -6.03
N VAL A 173 23.05 9.23 -5.08
CA VAL A 173 22.15 10.02 -4.22
C VAL A 173 22.79 10.40 -2.87
N GLY A 174 23.91 9.79 -2.51
CA GLY A 174 24.60 10.07 -1.25
C GLY A 174 23.85 9.57 -0.01
N ASN A 175 24.37 9.90 1.18
CA ASN A 175 23.82 9.45 2.46
C ASN A 175 22.61 10.31 2.97
N GLY A 176 22.25 11.36 2.28
CA GLY A 176 21.10 12.20 2.61
C GLY A 176 19.76 11.63 2.14
N VAL A 177 19.77 10.51 1.41
CA VAL A 177 18.59 9.86 0.86
C VAL A 177 18.45 8.45 1.41
N ASP A 178 17.25 8.10 1.89
CA ASP A 178 16.94 6.76 2.35
C ASP A 178 16.73 5.81 1.17
N LEU A 179 17.38 4.65 1.20
CA LEU A 179 17.22 3.59 0.19
C LEU A 179 16.27 2.51 0.72
N CYS A 180 15.16 2.32 0.06
CA CYS A 180 14.19 1.27 0.30
C CYS A 180 14.41 0.19 -0.77
N VAL A 181 15.00 -0.94 -0.37
CA VAL A 181 15.40 -2.00 -1.31
C VAL A 181 14.34 -3.09 -1.33
N GLU A 182 13.69 -3.27 -2.47
CA GLU A 182 12.59 -4.21 -2.67
C GLU A 182 13.07 -5.52 -3.28
N ILE A 183 12.80 -6.62 -2.60
CA ILE A 183 13.09 -7.98 -3.08
C ILE A 183 11.87 -8.62 -3.73
N HIS A 184 10.68 -8.18 -3.32
CA HIS A 184 9.41 -8.65 -3.87
C HIS A 184 9.25 -10.18 -3.79
N ARG A 185 9.63 -10.76 -2.63
CA ARG A 185 9.42 -12.19 -2.29
C ARG A 185 10.21 -13.21 -3.14
N ARG A 186 11.31 -12.80 -3.74
CA ARG A 186 12.05 -13.63 -4.71
C ARG A 186 13.16 -14.47 -4.11
N MET A 187 13.31 -14.51 -2.77
CA MET A 187 14.45 -15.20 -2.17
C MET A 187 14.04 -16.19 -1.08
N ASP A 188 14.77 -17.28 -1.02
CA ASP A 188 14.82 -18.17 0.14
C ASP A 188 15.53 -17.50 1.32
N PRO A 189 15.28 -17.95 2.57
CA PRO A 189 15.88 -17.34 3.76
C PRO A 189 17.40 -17.25 3.75
N HIS A 190 18.11 -18.26 3.23
CA HIS A 190 19.56 -18.27 3.19
C HIS A 190 20.13 -17.28 2.15
N HIS A 191 19.50 -17.16 0.98
CA HIS A 191 19.88 -16.19 -0.05
C HIS A 191 19.58 -14.75 0.40
N ALA A 192 18.41 -14.52 1.00
CA ALA A 192 18.05 -13.22 1.56
C ALA A 192 18.99 -12.79 2.70
N SER A 193 19.43 -13.74 3.54
CA SER A 193 20.42 -13.46 4.59
C SER A 193 21.77 -13.05 4.00
N GLY A 194 22.25 -13.76 2.99
CA GLY A 194 23.49 -13.41 2.30
C GLY A 194 23.44 -12.02 1.66
N LEU A 195 22.38 -11.72 0.95
CA LEU A 195 22.16 -10.38 0.37
C LEU A 195 22.12 -9.30 1.45
N ALA A 196 21.38 -9.50 2.54
CA ALA A 196 21.22 -8.50 3.59
C ALA A 196 22.55 -8.15 4.29
N VAL A 197 23.43 -9.13 4.49
CA VAL A 197 24.77 -8.91 5.05
C VAL A 197 25.59 -7.99 4.12
N GLU A 198 25.61 -8.26 2.81
CA GLU A 198 26.32 -7.44 1.84
C GLU A 198 25.68 -6.05 1.64
N LEU A 199 24.36 -5.93 1.75
CA LEU A 199 23.65 -4.66 1.66
C LEU A 199 23.93 -3.72 2.82
N ALA A 200 24.31 -4.22 3.99
CA ALA A 200 24.51 -3.42 5.19
C ALA A 200 25.50 -2.25 5.00
N LYS A 201 26.53 -2.43 4.17
CA LYS A 201 27.52 -1.38 3.83
C LYS A 201 26.90 -0.17 3.13
N TYR A 202 25.76 -0.35 2.43
CA TYR A 202 25.04 0.71 1.74
C TYR A 202 23.99 1.38 2.62
N ARG A 203 23.78 0.91 3.86
CA ARG A 203 22.88 1.46 4.85
C ARG A 203 21.46 1.67 4.30
N PRO A 204 20.79 0.62 3.79
CA PRO A 204 19.40 0.73 3.36
C PRO A 204 18.52 1.08 4.56
N TYR A 205 17.46 1.86 4.33
CA TYR A 205 16.47 2.17 5.34
C TYR A 205 15.69 0.92 5.73
N PHE A 206 15.36 0.09 4.72
CA PHE A 206 14.84 -1.26 4.92
C PHE A 206 15.08 -2.16 3.69
N LEU A 207 14.97 -3.46 3.95
CA LEU A 207 14.82 -4.52 2.96
C LEU A 207 13.34 -4.92 2.94
N GLU A 208 12.68 -4.74 1.79
CA GLU A 208 11.25 -4.99 1.64
C GLU A 208 11.00 -6.39 1.13
N ASP A 209 10.02 -7.07 1.76
CA ASP A 209 9.50 -8.39 1.39
C ASP A 209 10.56 -9.38 0.88
N PRO A 210 11.60 -9.67 1.70
CA PRO A 210 12.70 -10.52 1.25
C PRO A 210 12.29 -11.96 0.98
N LEU A 211 11.25 -12.47 1.68
CA LEU A 211 10.79 -13.85 1.60
C LEU A 211 9.36 -13.94 1.09
N VAL A 212 9.00 -15.11 0.61
CA VAL A 212 7.60 -15.48 0.39
C VAL A 212 6.82 -15.24 1.69
N PRO A 213 5.71 -14.47 1.68
CA PRO A 213 5.03 -14.02 2.90
C PRO A 213 4.23 -15.12 3.62
N ASP A 214 4.20 -16.32 3.09
CA ASP A 214 3.41 -17.43 3.64
C ASP A 214 4.02 -18.02 4.93
N SER A 215 5.19 -17.54 5.38
CA SER A 215 5.81 -17.98 6.62
C SER A 215 6.26 -16.82 7.50
N ILE A 216 5.33 -16.34 8.35
CA ILE A 216 5.60 -15.29 9.35
C ILE A 216 6.77 -15.70 10.27
N GLN A 217 6.83 -16.96 10.68
CA GLN A 217 7.91 -17.44 11.54
C GLN A 217 9.29 -17.33 10.87
N ARG A 218 9.39 -17.66 9.59
CA ARG A 218 10.67 -17.54 8.84
C ARG A 218 11.08 -16.09 8.64
N MET A 219 10.12 -15.18 8.50
CA MET A 219 10.41 -13.75 8.49
C MET A 219 11.03 -13.30 9.82
N GLY A 220 10.48 -13.80 10.95
CA GLY A 220 11.05 -13.57 12.28
C GLY A 220 12.47 -14.12 12.44
N ASP A 221 12.73 -15.34 11.96
CA ASP A 221 14.05 -15.94 11.99
C ASP A 221 15.05 -15.11 11.17
N LEU A 222 14.66 -14.69 9.97
CA LEU A 222 15.50 -13.86 9.10
C LEU A 222 15.81 -12.51 9.77
N GLN A 223 14.80 -11.76 10.26
CA GLN A 223 15.04 -10.45 10.86
C GLN A 223 16.00 -10.51 12.06
N ARG A 224 15.98 -11.60 12.83
CA ARG A 224 16.93 -11.80 13.94
C ARG A 224 18.37 -12.08 13.47
N SER A 225 18.54 -12.61 12.26
CA SER A 225 19.84 -13.03 11.74
C SER A 225 20.54 -11.98 10.86
N ILE A 226 19.85 -10.90 10.47
CA ILE A 226 20.39 -9.90 9.55
C ILE A 226 20.50 -8.50 10.19
N PRO A 227 21.48 -7.69 9.76
CA PRO A 227 21.68 -6.34 10.28
C PRO A 227 20.73 -5.28 9.67
N VAL A 228 20.06 -5.59 8.56
CA VAL A 228 19.18 -4.65 7.83
C VAL A 228 17.75 -4.77 8.33
N PRO A 229 17.05 -3.65 8.62
CA PRO A 229 15.64 -3.68 8.97
C PRO A 229 14.77 -4.28 7.85
N ILE A 230 13.79 -5.12 8.19
CA ILE A 230 12.79 -5.61 7.25
C ILE A 230 11.54 -4.74 7.31
N ALA A 231 10.98 -4.42 6.12
CA ALA A 231 9.64 -3.92 5.93
C ALA A 231 8.79 -4.99 5.23
N THR A 232 7.62 -5.36 5.78
CA THR A 232 6.76 -6.39 5.19
C THR A 232 5.33 -6.26 5.68
N GLY A 233 4.38 -6.92 5.01
CA GLY A 233 2.98 -6.99 5.43
C GLY A 233 1.95 -6.63 4.38
N GLU A 234 2.34 -6.29 3.16
CA GLU A 234 1.40 -5.94 2.07
C GLU A 234 0.41 -7.06 1.71
N ARG A 235 0.73 -8.32 2.05
CA ARG A 235 -0.11 -9.51 1.83
C ARG A 235 -0.79 -10.02 3.10
N LEU A 236 -0.68 -9.30 4.21
CA LEU A 236 -1.43 -9.58 5.44
C LEU A 236 -2.69 -8.71 5.48
N HIS A 237 -3.78 -9.26 6.02
CA HIS A 237 -5.09 -8.64 5.91
C HIS A 237 -5.77 -8.33 7.23
N THR A 238 -5.29 -8.88 8.34
CA THR A 238 -6.00 -8.81 9.62
C THR A 238 -5.10 -8.38 10.77
N ILE A 239 -5.72 -7.80 11.82
CA ILE A 239 -5.02 -7.47 13.07
C ILE A 239 -4.33 -8.69 13.69
N TRP A 240 -4.85 -9.89 13.47
CA TRP A 240 -4.28 -11.13 14.03
C TRP A 240 -3.00 -11.52 13.30
N GLU A 241 -2.99 -11.48 11.96
CA GLU A 241 -1.79 -11.75 11.16
C GLU A 241 -0.67 -10.75 11.45
N PHE A 242 -1.01 -9.45 11.52
CA PHE A 242 -0.03 -8.42 11.90
C PHE A 242 0.48 -8.60 13.34
N ASN A 243 -0.38 -8.96 14.28
CA ASN A 243 0.05 -9.28 15.65
C ASN A 243 1.00 -10.50 15.68
N GLU A 244 0.71 -11.53 14.89
CA GLU A 244 1.59 -12.71 14.77
C GLU A 244 2.97 -12.33 14.20
N LEU A 245 3.00 -11.52 13.13
CA LEU A 245 4.23 -11.00 12.54
C LEU A 245 5.06 -10.20 13.55
N LEU A 246 4.42 -9.31 14.30
CA LEU A 246 5.05 -8.47 15.30
C LEU A 246 5.57 -9.30 16.49
N ALA A 247 4.78 -10.25 16.97
CA ALA A 247 5.17 -11.15 18.06
C ALA A 247 6.35 -12.06 17.67
N ALA A 248 6.42 -12.47 16.40
CA ALA A 248 7.57 -13.19 15.85
C ALA A 248 8.82 -12.30 15.69
N GLY A 249 8.71 -10.98 15.86
CA GLY A 249 9.78 -10.01 15.61
C GLY A 249 10.19 -9.93 14.14
N GLY A 250 9.24 -10.16 13.23
CA GLY A 250 9.50 -10.39 11.80
C GLY A 250 9.82 -9.14 10.98
N CYS A 251 9.71 -7.95 11.57
CA CYS A 251 9.99 -6.71 10.87
C CYS A 251 10.34 -5.56 11.82
N ARG A 252 10.79 -4.43 11.23
CA ARG A 252 10.93 -3.13 11.90
C ARG A 252 9.96 -2.10 11.33
N PHE A 253 9.36 -2.41 10.18
CA PHE A 253 8.30 -1.63 9.58
C PHE A 253 7.21 -2.58 9.07
N ILE A 254 5.95 -2.28 9.39
CA ILE A 254 4.80 -2.98 8.78
C ILE A 254 4.28 -2.21 7.58
N ARG A 255 3.72 -2.93 6.61
CA ARG A 255 3.18 -2.38 5.37
C ARG A 255 1.71 -2.76 5.15
N PRO A 256 0.78 -2.28 6.00
CA PRO A 256 -0.64 -2.53 5.77
C PRO A 256 -1.13 -1.77 4.53
N ASP A 257 -1.90 -2.44 3.66
CA ASP A 257 -2.61 -1.80 2.55
C ASP A 257 -4.01 -1.42 3.02
N VAL A 258 -4.34 -0.13 3.08
CA VAL A 258 -5.64 0.35 3.57
C VAL A 258 -6.81 -0.14 2.71
N CYS A 259 -6.56 -0.48 1.44
CA CYS A 259 -7.55 -1.04 0.53
C CYS A 259 -7.68 -2.58 0.63
N MET A 260 -6.89 -3.23 1.51
CA MET A 260 -6.85 -4.69 1.68
C MET A 260 -6.93 -5.17 3.14
N VAL A 261 -6.73 -4.29 4.13
CA VAL A 261 -6.76 -4.67 5.55
C VAL A 261 -8.08 -4.37 6.25
N GLY A 262 -9.12 -4.04 5.50
CA GLY A 262 -10.43 -3.67 6.05
C GLY A 262 -10.56 -2.16 6.31
N GLY A 263 -9.92 -1.33 5.49
CA GLY A 263 -10.05 0.12 5.50
C GLY A 263 -9.34 0.81 6.66
N LEU A 264 -9.73 2.05 6.91
CA LEU A 264 -9.18 2.89 7.99
C LEU A 264 -9.44 2.32 9.38
N THR A 265 -10.60 1.68 9.59
CA THR A 265 -10.97 1.07 10.88
C THR A 265 -9.93 0.06 11.35
N HIS A 266 -9.53 -0.87 10.49
CA HIS A 266 -8.54 -1.89 10.85
C HIS A 266 -7.11 -1.41 10.70
N ALA A 267 -6.80 -0.60 9.69
CA ALA A 267 -5.46 -0.03 9.52
C ALA A 267 -5.03 0.78 10.77
N LYS A 268 -5.95 1.54 11.39
CA LYS A 268 -5.69 2.25 12.65
C LYS A 268 -5.39 1.30 13.81
N LYS A 269 -6.12 0.18 13.92
CA LYS A 269 -5.89 -0.84 14.94
C LYS A 269 -4.54 -1.54 14.73
N ILE A 270 -4.20 -1.87 13.48
CA ILE A 270 -2.91 -2.47 13.10
C ILE A 270 -1.77 -1.52 13.50
N ALA A 271 -1.90 -0.23 13.19
CA ALA A 271 -0.91 0.78 13.57
C ALA A 271 -0.73 0.87 15.10
N ALA A 272 -1.82 0.82 15.88
CA ALA A 272 -1.76 0.84 17.35
C ALA A 272 -1.10 -0.43 17.94
N ILE A 273 -1.33 -1.60 17.31
CA ILE A 273 -0.61 -2.82 17.73
C ILE A 273 0.89 -2.67 17.44
N ALA A 274 1.26 -2.20 16.24
CA ALA A 274 2.65 -1.97 15.87
C ALA A 274 3.36 -0.95 16.78
N GLU A 275 2.65 0.10 17.22
CA GLU A 275 3.16 1.08 18.17
C GLU A 275 3.61 0.41 19.49
N ALA A 276 2.82 -0.54 20.00
CA ALA A 276 3.17 -1.28 21.23
C ALA A 276 4.43 -2.15 21.08
N TYR A 277 4.79 -2.52 19.84
CA TYR A 277 6.03 -3.24 19.51
C TYR A 277 7.18 -2.32 19.07
N HIS A 278 7.01 -0.99 19.13
CA HIS A 278 7.97 0.01 18.62
C HIS A 278 8.30 -0.18 17.12
N VAL A 279 7.32 -0.59 16.33
CA VAL A 279 7.45 -0.83 14.89
C VAL A 279 6.79 0.30 14.12
N GLY A 280 7.49 0.82 13.11
CA GLY A 280 7.00 1.88 12.22
C GLY A 280 5.97 1.37 11.21
N VAL A 281 5.13 2.29 10.73
CA VAL A 281 4.11 2.00 9.69
C VAL A 281 4.49 2.70 8.39
N ILE A 282 4.48 1.93 7.31
CA ILE A 282 4.71 2.39 5.93
C ILE A 282 3.58 1.78 5.09
N PRO A 283 2.44 2.45 4.90
CA PRO A 283 1.34 1.87 4.14
C PRO A 283 1.75 1.47 2.72
N HIS A 284 1.37 0.24 2.33
CA HIS A 284 1.48 -0.23 0.95
C HIS A 284 0.44 0.48 0.09
N ASN A 285 0.86 1.09 -1.03
CA ASN A 285 -0.02 1.92 -1.85
C ASN A 285 0.38 1.93 -3.35
N PRO A 286 0.25 0.83 -4.08
CA PRO A 286 0.50 0.77 -5.53
C PRO A 286 -0.72 1.19 -6.36
N LEU A 287 -1.82 1.60 -5.71
CA LEU A 287 -3.13 1.80 -6.29
C LEU A 287 -3.34 3.23 -6.84
N SER A 288 -4.52 3.79 -6.65
CA SER A 288 -4.92 5.08 -7.20
C SER A 288 -4.72 6.24 -6.22
N PRO A 289 -4.89 7.49 -6.66
CA PRO A 289 -4.91 8.65 -5.78
C PRO A 289 -5.99 8.62 -4.69
N VAL A 290 -7.04 7.81 -4.83
CA VAL A 290 -8.05 7.58 -3.78
C VAL A 290 -7.45 6.79 -2.63
N SER A 291 -6.71 5.71 -2.93
CA SER A 291 -5.95 4.95 -1.95
C SER A 291 -4.90 5.84 -1.26
N THR A 292 -4.18 6.66 -2.03
CA THR A 292 -3.23 7.64 -1.46
C THR A 292 -3.91 8.60 -0.50
N ALA A 293 -5.10 9.10 -0.85
CA ALA A 293 -5.87 9.99 0.03
C ALA A 293 -6.29 9.27 1.33
N ALA A 294 -6.71 8.00 1.25
CA ALA A 294 -7.04 7.20 2.42
C ALA A 294 -5.80 6.95 3.30
N CYS A 295 -4.64 6.61 2.69
CA CYS A 295 -3.37 6.48 3.43
C CYS A 295 -3.01 7.77 4.16
N VAL A 296 -3.14 8.94 3.52
CA VAL A 296 -2.86 10.23 4.13
C VAL A 296 -3.74 10.50 5.36
N GLN A 297 -5.02 10.04 5.37
CA GLN A 297 -5.87 10.15 6.56
C GLN A 297 -5.33 9.31 7.72
N LEU A 298 -4.85 8.09 7.45
CA LEU A 298 -4.23 7.23 8.44
C LEU A 298 -2.90 7.82 8.94
N ASP A 299 -2.01 8.15 8.02
CA ASP A 299 -0.65 8.62 8.28
C ASP A 299 -0.64 9.91 9.11
N ALA A 300 -1.62 10.77 8.87
CA ALA A 300 -1.78 12.01 9.61
C ALA A 300 -2.03 11.77 11.11
N CYS A 301 -2.74 10.69 11.48
CA CYS A 301 -3.26 10.49 12.84
C CYS A 301 -2.60 9.32 13.63
N ILE A 302 -1.57 8.66 13.08
CA ILE A 302 -0.81 7.62 13.80
C ILE A 302 0.57 8.14 14.23
N PRO A 303 1.01 7.91 15.46
CA PRO A 303 2.30 8.45 15.94
C PRO A 303 3.52 7.75 15.31
N ASN A 304 3.40 6.45 15.03
CA ASN A 304 4.46 5.57 14.52
C ASN A 304 4.55 5.51 12.98
N PHE A 305 4.01 6.49 12.26
CA PHE A 305 4.21 6.66 10.82
C PHE A 305 5.70 6.88 10.49
N ALA A 306 6.20 6.22 9.45
CA ALA A 306 7.59 6.35 8.98
C ALA A 306 7.70 6.99 7.61
N LEU A 307 7.10 6.37 6.59
CA LEU A 307 7.10 6.82 5.19
C LEU A 307 5.77 6.42 4.52
N GLN A 308 5.41 7.12 3.44
CA GLN A 308 4.29 6.75 2.57
C GLN A 308 4.80 6.34 1.19
N GLU A 309 4.32 5.22 0.71
CA GLU A 309 4.54 4.76 -0.67
C GLU A 309 3.90 5.71 -1.67
N TYR A 310 4.67 6.09 -2.69
CA TYR A 310 4.22 6.98 -3.75
C TYR A 310 4.72 6.49 -5.11
N THR A 311 3.79 6.15 -5.98
CA THR A 311 4.08 5.59 -7.31
C THR A 311 4.02 6.63 -8.44
N GLY A 312 4.03 7.92 -8.08
CA GLY A 312 3.86 9.04 -9.01
C GLY A 312 2.41 9.25 -9.41
N GLU A 313 1.90 10.47 -9.22
CA GLU A 313 0.52 10.83 -9.55
C GLU A 313 0.43 12.04 -10.48
N ASP A 314 1.57 12.47 -11.00
CA ASP A 314 1.69 13.68 -11.83
C ASP A 314 1.32 13.46 -13.30
N VAL A 315 0.99 12.24 -13.70
CA VAL A 315 0.62 11.88 -15.09
C VAL A 315 -0.77 11.25 -15.16
N PRO A 316 -1.54 11.47 -16.25
CA PRO A 316 -2.82 10.81 -16.46
C PRO A 316 -2.69 9.27 -16.51
N PRO A 317 -3.71 8.53 -16.02
CA PRO A 317 -4.97 9.05 -15.47
C PRO A 317 -4.89 9.51 -14.02
N LYS A 318 -3.81 9.23 -13.27
CA LYS A 318 -3.70 9.55 -11.85
C LYS A 318 -3.83 11.05 -11.58
N SER A 319 -3.19 11.90 -12.38
CA SER A 319 -3.23 13.36 -12.20
C SER A 319 -4.60 14.00 -12.52
N THR A 320 -5.49 13.29 -13.22
CA THR A 320 -6.75 13.84 -13.72
C THR A 320 -8.01 13.19 -13.16
N ILE A 321 -7.89 12.01 -12.53
CA ILE A 321 -9.06 11.24 -12.06
C ILE A 321 -9.79 11.88 -10.87
N LEU A 322 -9.13 12.79 -10.16
CA LEU A 322 -9.71 13.52 -9.05
C LEU A 322 -10.09 14.94 -9.47
N LYS A 323 -11.25 15.44 -9.02
CA LYS A 323 -11.64 16.85 -9.20
C LYS A 323 -10.60 17.81 -8.61
N GLN A 324 -10.07 17.44 -7.46
CA GLN A 324 -9.03 18.19 -6.75
C GLN A 324 -8.02 17.19 -6.18
N PRO A 325 -6.84 17.06 -6.78
CA PRO A 325 -5.80 16.16 -6.29
C PRO A 325 -5.27 16.59 -4.92
N LEU A 326 -4.51 15.72 -4.28
CA LEU A 326 -3.70 16.06 -3.12
C LEU A 326 -2.56 17.01 -3.55
N VAL A 327 -2.19 17.89 -2.65
CA VAL A 327 -1.09 18.83 -2.90
C VAL A 327 0.24 18.20 -2.51
N ARG A 328 1.14 18.07 -3.47
CA ARG A 328 2.52 17.59 -3.25
C ARG A 328 3.49 18.78 -3.27
N GLU A 329 4.38 18.83 -2.31
CA GLU A 329 5.50 19.78 -2.22
C GLU A 329 6.81 18.99 -2.09
N GLY A 330 7.55 18.87 -3.17
CA GLY A 330 8.74 18.00 -3.22
C GLY A 330 8.39 16.56 -2.83
N GLY A 331 9.13 15.99 -1.91
CA GLY A 331 8.91 14.64 -1.38
C GLY A 331 7.83 14.54 -0.29
N TYR A 332 6.85 15.45 -0.24
CA TYR A 332 5.80 15.46 0.78
C TYR A 332 4.41 15.68 0.19
N LEU A 333 3.39 15.01 0.72
CA LEU A 333 1.98 15.37 0.55
C LEU A 333 1.52 16.21 1.73
N LEU A 334 0.78 17.29 1.46
CA LEU A 334 0.12 18.08 2.51
C LEU A 334 -1.13 17.34 2.99
N VAL A 335 -1.34 17.31 4.31
CA VAL A 335 -2.55 16.71 4.89
C VAL A 335 -3.75 17.57 4.56
N PRO A 336 -4.77 17.04 3.83
CA PRO A 336 -5.92 17.83 3.41
C PRO A 336 -6.84 18.13 4.60
N ASN A 337 -7.44 19.33 4.59
CA ASN A 337 -8.48 19.72 5.54
C ASN A 337 -9.90 19.57 4.96
N ARG A 338 -10.04 19.00 3.77
CA ARG A 338 -11.32 18.74 3.13
C ARG A 338 -12.08 17.62 3.85
N PRO A 339 -13.42 17.70 3.95
CA PRO A 339 -14.25 16.67 4.60
C PRO A 339 -14.06 15.28 3.99
N GLY A 340 -14.30 14.25 4.80
CA GLY A 340 -14.17 12.85 4.38
C GLY A 340 -12.73 12.41 4.19
N ILE A 341 -12.48 11.58 3.19
CA ILE A 341 -11.12 11.19 2.80
C ILE A 341 -10.38 12.33 2.05
N GLY A 342 -11.11 13.43 1.76
CA GLY A 342 -10.53 14.66 1.21
C GLY A 342 -10.38 14.70 -0.30
N VAL A 343 -10.95 13.75 -1.05
CA VAL A 343 -10.93 13.71 -2.51
C VAL A 343 -12.29 13.28 -3.08
N GLU A 344 -12.52 13.66 -4.35
CA GLU A 344 -13.69 13.25 -5.13
C GLU A 344 -13.25 12.86 -6.55
N LEU A 345 -13.89 11.83 -7.10
CA LEU A 345 -13.65 11.43 -8.50
C LEU A 345 -14.25 12.45 -9.48
N ASP A 346 -13.52 12.71 -10.56
CA ASP A 346 -14.06 13.33 -11.75
C ASP A 346 -14.73 12.26 -12.62
N MET A 347 -16.04 12.19 -12.58
CA MET A 347 -16.81 11.14 -13.25
C MET A 347 -16.75 11.21 -14.77
N ASP A 348 -16.42 12.35 -15.36
CA ASP A 348 -16.22 12.47 -16.81
C ASP A 348 -14.87 11.83 -17.22
N VAL A 349 -13.85 12.04 -16.41
CA VAL A 349 -12.55 11.37 -16.59
C VAL A 349 -12.68 9.86 -16.33
N VAL A 350 -13.37 9.46 -15.26
CA VAL A 350 -13.65 8.04 -14.93
C VAL A 350 -14.23 7.29 -16.14
N ARG A 351 -15.24 7.87 -16.81
CA ARG A 351 -15.88 7.26 -17.99
C ARG A 351 -14.96 7.12 -19.19
N ALA A 352 -13.91 7.93 -19.27
CA ALA A 352 -12.94 7.90 -20.37
C ALA A 352 -11.88 6.78 -20.24
N TYR A 353 -11.74 6.17 -19.04
CA TYR A 353 -10.74 5.13 -18.80
C TYR A 353 -11.42 3.78 -18.54
N PRO A 354 -11.61 2.94 -19.60
CA PRO A 354 -12.25 1.64 -19.44
C PRO A 354 -11.40 0.68 -18.60
N PRO A 355 -12.02 -0.39 -18.08
CA PRO A 355 -11.31 -1.47 -17.41
C PRO A 355 -10.18 -2.04 -18.28
N VAL A 356 -9.05 -2.35 -17.66
CA VAL A 356 -7.92 -3.01 -18.31
C VAL A 356 -7.79 -4.40 -17.71
N ALA A 357 -7.95 -5.42 -18.54
CA ALA A 357 -7.71 -6.80 -18.14
C ALA A 357 -6.23 -7.01 -17.80
N LYS A 358 -5.96 -7.69 -16.70
CA LYS A 358 -4.60 -8.09 -16.37
C LYS A 358 -4.20 -9.32 -17.18
N VAL A 359 -3.04 -9.23 -17.83
CA VAL A 359 -2.37 -10.41 -18.36
C VAL A 359 -1.62 -11.07 -17.20
N ILE A 360 -1.91 -12.34 -16.95
CA ILE A 360 -1.17 -13.15 -15.97
C ILE A 360 0.10 -13.62 -16.67
N ALA A 361 1.22 -13.08 -16.25
CA ALA A 361 2.53 -13.51 -16.70
C ALA A 361 3.35 -13.89 -15.46
N THR A 362 3.84 -15.12 -15.43
CA THR A 362 4.74 -15.61 -14.39
C THR A 362 6.07 -15.96 -15.05
N PRO A 363 7.20 -15.46 -14.56
CA PRO A 363 8.50 -15.80 -15.11
C PRO A 363 8.84 -17.27 -14.84
N LEU A 364 9.67 -17.85 -15.71
CA LEU A 364 10.13 -19.22 -15.57
C LEU A 364 11.66 -19.23 -15.45
N HIS A 365 12.18 -20.17 -14.67
CA HIS A 365 13.59 -20.52 -14.67
C HIS A 365 14.00 -21.25 -15.97
N GLU A 366 15.29 -21.37 -16.21
CA GLU A 366 15.86 -22.04 -17.39
C GLU A 366 15.35 -23.49 -17.56
N ASP A 367 15.06 -24.19 -16.47
CA ASP A 367 14.52 -25.56 -16.47
C ASP A 367 12.99 -25.63 -16.65
N GLY A 368 12.32 -24.50 -16.82
CA GLY A 368 10.88 -24.39 -16.98
C GLY A 368 10.08 -24.37 -15.68
N SER A 369 10.72 -24.40 -14.52
CA SER A 369 10.05 -24.22 -13.24
C SER A 369 9.60 -22.77 -13.03
N VAL A 370 8.55 -22.58 -12.22
CA VAL A 370 7.96 -21.26 -11.95
C VAL A 370 8.89 -20.46 -11.05
N ALA A 371 9.23 -19.24 -11.46
CA ALA A 371 9.95 -18.26 -10.65
C ALA A 371 8.97 -17.27 -9.99
N ASP A 372 9.32 -16.76 -8.83
CA ASP A 372 8.59 -15.67 -8.16
C ASP A 372 8.85 -14.33 -8.87
N TRP A 373 7.86 -13.42 -8.82
CA TRP A 373 7.95 -12.09 -9.46
C TRP A 373 7.54 -10.98 -8.51
#